data_37fa7e19b60c89dd692eef1834b80891
#
_entry.id   37fa7e19b60c89dd692eef1834b80891
#
_cell.length_a   1.000
_cell.length_b   1.000
_cell.length_c   1.000
_cell.angle_alpha   90.00
_cell.angle_beta   90.00
_cell.angle_gamma   90.00
#
_symmetry.space_group_name_H-M   'P 1'
#
loop_
_entity.id
_entity.type
_entity.pdbx_description
1 polymer ?
#
loop_
_entity_poly.entity_id
_entity_poly.type
_entity_poly.pdbx_seq_one_letter_code
_entity_poly.pdbx_strand_id
1 'polypeptide(L)'
;MKQSALIPILVLTAGVAFGLGWIAKPNGKDGQADGNNSAGGGSKSGVSSSRPSHPSGPGNSSKGSDRVEEFLSRYTSGGTISPEDMTTAIAQMRKENDPLLRRKLFTELLENLTPENAKAAYLALQSGRRGWGRGGGDDELRLMSHAWGSIDGPGAIQALTEMRAERESGEGRERGRGREGDRGGFELVSVLSGWASADGKGAADYVSGIEDEREQRMLAFGVVRGMMVNGVDEAMGYVASLPKTEDGDRAQSWYMSTIASEMLEEGLDSAKAWVDSINDPDLKGGALSRVAESAVREDLEGAVEWVTQYAGEEAGQRAVNRVADEWAEDDPQAVLTWADSLPDAARAEAYGEAFQEWTRQDATAAGEYLTSMEPSPARDSAVEEFSTSLSREEPATAIKWAETISNEEMRTDALTEVARSWYFRDREAATQWLETSGLPEESVQAVTADRGSRGRGPGGGPPRGR
;
A
#
# COMPACT_ATOMS: atom_id res chain seq x y z
N MET A 1 -28.79 11.35 -36.80
CA MET A 1 -28.17 12.41 -36.04
C MET A 1 -28.00 11.90 -34.61
N LYS A 2 -26.85 11.29 -34.34
CA LYS A 2 -26.51 10.85 -32.99
C LYS A 2 -25.58 11.92 -32.43
N GLN A 3 -26.02 12.60 -31.37
CA GLN A 3 -25.21 13.53 -30.62
C GLN A 3 -24.20 12.72 -29.82
N SER A 4 -22.93 12.86 -30.13
CA SER A 4 -21.83 12.38 -29.31
C SER A 4 -21.78 13.28 -28.08
N ALA A 5 -22.09 12.70 -26.92
CA ALA A 5 -21.89 13.35 -25.64
C ALA A 5 -20.37 13.40 -25.38
N LEU A 6 -19.80 14.60 -25.44
CA LEU A 6 -18.47 14.90 -24.93
C LEU A 6 -18.55 14.79 -23.40
N ILE A 7 -18.02 13.72 -22.85
CA ILE A 7 -17.80 13.59 -21.41
C ILE A 7 -16.58 14.45 -21.09
N PRO A 8 -16.68 15.45 -20.22
CA PRO A 8 -15.50 16.20 -19.80
C PRO A 8 -14.62 15.26 -18.97
N ILE A 9 -13.42 14.99 -19.47
CA ILE A 9 -12.38 14.30 -18.69
C ILE A 9 -11.97 15.27 -17.58
N LEU A 10 -12.53 15.08 -16.41
CA LEU A 10 -12.11 15.76 -15.19
C LEU A 10 -10.77 15.13 -14.81
N VAL A 11 -9.67 15.79 -15.20
CA VAL A 11 -8.31 15.40 -14.78
C VAL A 11 -8.21 15.74 -13.30
N LEU A 12 -8.63 14.79 -12.45
CA LEU A 12 -8.30 14.80 -11.04
C LEU A 12 -6.78 14.61 -10.94
N THR A 13 -6.06 15.71 -10.74
CA THR A 13 -4.66 15.71 -10.34
C THR A 13 -4.54 15.32 -8.88
N ALA A 14 -4.98 14.11 -8.54
CA ALA A 14 -4.61 13.48 -7.29
C ALA A 14 -3.16 13.03 -7.44
N GLY A 15 -2.26 13.81 -6.87
CA GLY A 15 -0.88 13.41 -6.69
C GLY A 15 -0.83 12.23 -5.72
N VAL A 16 -0.83 11.01 -6.24
CA VAL A 16 -0.53 9.82 -5.43
C VAL A 16 0.95 9.89 -5.07
N ALA A 17 1.24 10.56 -3.97
CA ALA A 17 2.52 10.44 -3.29
C ALA A 17 2.57 9.04 -2.66
N PHE A 18 3.21 8.09 -3.32
CA PHE A 18 3.74 6.93 -2.61
C PHE A 18 4.87 7.43 -1.70
N GLY A 19 4.48 7.80 -0.48
CA GLY A 19 5.41 8.12 0.59
C GLY A 19 6.09 6.85 1.07
N LEU A 20 7.26 6.55 0.52
CA LEU A 20 8.29 5.87 1.30
C LEU A 20 8.78 6.91 2.30
N GLY A 21 8.17 6.90 3.48
CA GLY A 21 8.58 7.75 4.59
C GLY A 21 9.95 7.35 5.11
N TRP A 22 10.96 8.06 4.65
CA TRP A 22 12.20 8.24 5.38
C TRP A 22 12.08 9.55 6.15
N ILE A 23 11.54 9.49 7.35
CA ILE A 23 11.62 10.60 8.30
C ILE A 23 12.97 10.48 8.98
N ALA A 24 13.89 11.38 8.62
CA ALA A 24 15.09 11.61 9.39
C ALA A 24 14.68 12.28 10.71
N LYS A 25 14.87 11.59 11.83
CA LYS A 25 14.76 12.17 13.18
C LYS A 25 15.75 13.35 13.32
N PRO A 26 15.34 14.54 13.77
CA PRO A 26 16.29 15.53 14.24
C PRO A 26 16.77 15.14 15.62
N ASN A 27 18.07 14.91 15.75
CA ASN A 27 18.75 14.75 17.04
C ASN A 27 18.58 16.01 17.87
N GLY A 28 17.82 15.92 18.94
CA GLY A 28 17.85 16.87 20.04
C GLY A 28 19.12 16.64 20.87
N LYS A 29 19.90 17.65 21.09
CA LYS A 29 20.85 17.73 22.19
C LYS A 29 20.51 18.93 23.06
N ASP A 30 20.31 18.60 24.32
CA ASP A 30 20.17 19.47 25.44
C ASP A 30 21.29 20.52 25.56
N GLY A 31 20.92 21.68 26.04
CA GLY A 31 21.85 22.73 26.44
C GLY A 31 21.15 23.81 27.26
N GLN A 32 21.02 23.50 28.54
CA GLN A 32 20.60 24.38 29.59
C GLN A 32 21.68 25.44 29.83
N ALA A 33 21.31 26.73 29.92
CA ALA A 33 21.99 27.70 30.79
C ALA A 33 21.22 29.02 30.97
N ASP A 34 21.13 29.35 32.17
CA ASP A 34 20.56 30.48 32.88
C ASP A 34 20.97 31.90 32.40
N GLY A 35 20.09 32.82 32.72
CA GLY A 35 20.53 33.99 33.48
C GLY A 35 20.54 35.37 32.82
N ASN A 36 19.51 36.11 33.16
CA ASN A 36 19.55 37.45 33.74
C ASN A 36 19.85 38.72 32.91
N ASN A 37 18.84 39.56 32.90
CA ASN A 37 18.81 41.03 33.16
C ASN A 37 19.76 42.00 32.44
N SER A 38 19.22 42.95 31.75
CA SER A 38 19.15 44.36 32.18
C SER A 38 18.99 45.34 31.01
N ALA A 39 18.13 46.26 31.24
CA ALA A 39 17.78 47.47 30.58
C ALA A 39 18.92 48.31 29.95
N GLY A 40 18.56 49.06 28.92
CA GLY A 40 19.27 50.29 28.60
C GLY A 40 19.21 50.73 27.13
N GLY A 41 18.25 51.56 26.81
CA GLY A 41 18.40 52.86 26.16
C GLY A 41 19.03 52.99 24.78
N GLY A 42 18.22 53.45 23.83
CA GLY A 42 18.66 54.59 23.06
C GLY A 42 18.97 54.38 21.56
N SER A 43 18.18 55.08 20.80
CA SER A 43 18.47 55.82 19.56
C SER A 43 18.34 55.18 18.21
N LYS A 44 17.32 55.64 17.56
CA LYS A 44 17.01 55.89 16.15
C LYS A 44 18.19 55.81 15.16
N SER A 45 18.00 54.97 14.13
CA SER A 45 18.25 55.42 12.75
C SER A 45 17.44 54.56 11.82
N GLY A 46 16.57 55.21 11.04
CA GLY A 46 15.72 54.54 10.03
C GLY A 46 16.57 54.13 8.84
N VAL A 47 16.35 52.88 8.43
CA VAL A 47 16.67 52.43 7.07
C VAL A 47 15.38 51.84 6.50
N SER A 48 14.80 52.63 5.61
CA SER A 48 13.72 52.25 4.74
C SER A 48 14.19 51.10 3.83
N SER A 49 13.81 49.87 4.13
CA SER A 49 13.92 48.79 3.17
C SER A 49 12.62 48.75 2.35
N SER A 50 12.70 49.34 1.16
CA SER A 50 11.72 49.18 0.08
C SER A 50 11.66 47.69 -0.32
N ARG A 51 10.58 47.01 0.08
CA ARG A 51 10.19 45.76 -0.52
C ARG A 51 9.98 45.98 -2.01
N PRO A 52 10.54 45.14 -2.91
CA PRO A 52 10.11 45.15 -4.30
C PRO A 52 8.66 44.65 -4.35
N SER A 53 7.78 45.52 -4.78
CA SER A 53 6.41 45.15 -5.18
C SER A 53 6.51 44.21 -6.38
N HIS A 54 6.07 42.97 -6.16
CA HIS A 54 5.80 42.05 -7.26
C HIS A 54 4.70 42.65 -8.14
N PRO A 55 4.91 42.78 -9.45
CA PRO A 55 3.85 43.17 -10.36
C PRO A 55 2.87 41.99 -10.48
N SER A 56 1.70 42.11 -9.90
CA SER A 56 0.53 41.30 -10.21
C SER A 56 0.08 41.65 -11.63
N GLY A 57 0.60 40.97 -12.64
CA GLY A 57 0.15 41.08 -14.01
C GLY A 57 -0.69 39.86 -14.39
N PRO A 58 -1.93 40.03 -14.89
CA PRO A 58 -2.69 38.97 -15.54
C PRO A 58 -2.17 38.78 -16.97
N GLY A 59 -1.03 38.17 -17.14
CA GLY A 59 -0.39 38.08 -18.45
C GLY A 59 0.30 36.75 -18.79
N ASN A 60 0.31 35.79 -17.84
CA ASN A 60 1.09 34.56 -18.05
C ASN A 60 0.24 33.34 -18.44
N SER A 61 -1.07 33.35 -18.20
CA SER A 61 -1.97 32.26 -18.58
C SER A 61 -2.32 32.24 -20.08
N SER A 62 -2.50 33.39 -20.72
CA SER A 62 -2.79 33.47 -22.17
C SER A 62 -1.63 32.98 -23.03
N LYS A 63 -0.40 33.39 -22.70
CA LYS A 63 0.81 32.96 -23.45
C LYS A 63 1.08 31.46 -23.40
N GLY A 64 0.65 30.79 -22.30
CA GLY A 64 0.76 29.34 -22.17
C GLY A 64 -0.22 28.59 -23.07
N SER A 65 -1.46 29.08 -23.15
CA SER A 65 -2.51 28.52 -24.02
C SER A 65 -2.18 28.69 -25.48
N ASP A 66 -1.74 29.90 -25.88
CA ASP A 66 -1.33 30.18 -27.27
C ASP A 66 -0.20 29.26 -27.75
N ARG A 67 0.77 28.94 -26.87
CA ARG A 67 1.88 28.03 -27.20
C ARG A 67 1.43 26.57 -27.33
N VAL A 68 0.45 26.15 -26.56
CA VAL A 68 -0.13 24.80 -26.63
C VAL A 68 -0.92 24.66 -27.93
N GLU A 69 -1.77 25.63 -28.27
CA GLU A 69 -2.55 25.63 -29.51
C GLU A 69 -1.62 25.67 -30.76
N GLU A 70 -0.59 26.50 -30.73
CA GLU A 70 0.43 26.53 -31.78
C GLU A 70 1.16 25.19 -31.93
N PHE A 71 1.46 24.52 -30.80
CA PHE A 71 2.10 23.21 -30.81
C PHE A 71 1.18 22.15 -31.44
N LEU A 72 -0.07 22.05 -30.98
CA LEU A 72 -1.02 21.05 -31.50
C LEU A 72 -1.35 21.27 -32.99
N SER A 73 -1.50 22.53 -33.41
CA SER A 73 -1.81 22.85 -34.82
C SER A 73 -0.77 22.33 -35.84
N ARG A 74 0.45 22.05 -35.39
CA ARG A 74 1.53 21.48 -36.24
C ARG A 74 1.34 20.00 -36.51
N TYR A 75 0.61 19.29 -35.63
CA TYR A 75 0.47 17.84 -35.69
C TYR A 75 -0.98 17.39 -35.95
N THR A 76 -1.94 18.31 -35.89
CA THR A 76 -3.35 18.00 -36.12
C THR A 76 -3.70 18.20 -37.58
N SER A 77 -4.25 17.18 -38.22
CA SER A 77 -4.77 17.20 -39.57
C SER A 77 -6.20 16.68 -39.58
N GLY A 78 -7.14 17.49 -40.05
CA GLY A 78 -8.56 17.11 -40.08
C GLY A 78 -9.18 16.89 -38.71
N GLY A 79 -8.62 17.47 -37.64
CA GLY A 79 -9.12 17.34 -36.26
C GLY A 79 -8.56 16.14 -35.47
N THR A 80 -7.65 15.35 -36.05
CA THR A 80 -6.98 14.22 -35.42
C THR A 80 -5.48 14.28 -35.59
N ILE A 81 -4.75 13.58 -34.73
CA ILE A 81 -3.30 13.42 -34.79
C ILE A 81 -3.02 12.01 -35.33
N SER A 82 -2.25 11.90 -36.43
CA SER A 82 -1.86 10.60 -36.97
C SER A 82 -0.88 9.86 -36.03
N PRO A 83 -0.71 8.52 -36.14
CA PRO A 83 0.27 7.78 -35.34
C PRO A 83 1.71 8.28 -35.48
N GLU A 84 2.12 8.69 -36.69
CA GLU A 84 3.43 9.25 -36.95
C GLU A 84 3.60 10.65 -36.34
N ASP A 85 2.58 11.50 -36.47
CA ASP A 85 2.55 12.83 -35.87
C ASP A 85 2.51 12.77 -34.35
N MET A 86 1.78 11.83 -33.77
CA MET A 86 1.74 11.58 -32.31
C MET A 86 3.12 11.20 -31.78
N THR A 87 3.82 10.29 -32.45
CA THR A 87 5.22 9.95 -32.11
C THR A 87 6.13 11.15 -32.12
N THR A 88 6.01 11.99 -33.17
CA THR A 88 6.83 13.20 -33.34
C THR A 88 6.49 14.26 -32.30
N ALA A 89 5.21 14.47 -32.02
CA ALA A 89 4.73 15.41 -31.01
C ALA A 89 5.24 15.06 -29.62
N ILE A 90 5.16 13.77 -29.20
CA ILE A 90 5.71 13.30 -27.92
C ILE A 90 7.23 13.51 -27.86
N ALA A 91 7.97 13.21 -28.93
CA ALA A 91 9.40 13.43 -28.98
C ALA A 91 9.77 14.91 -28.86
N GLN A 92 8.94 15.82 -29.41
CA GLN A 92 9.15 17.26 -29.32
C GLN A 92 8.71 17.82 -27.95
N MET A 93 7.57 17.37 -27.39
CA MET A 93 7.11 17.70 -26.03
C MET A 93 8.21 17.41 -24.99
N ARG A 94 8.89 16.28 -25.11
CA ARG A 94 9.97 15.88 -24.22
C ARG A 94 11.20 16.81 -24.25
N LYS A 95 11.39 17.56 -25.30
CA LYS A 95 12.48 18.57 -25.41
C LYS A 95 12.11 19.89 -24.76
N GLU A 96 10.86 20.09 -24.37
CA GLU A 96 10.43 21.30 -23.67
C GLU A 96 11.10 21.39 -22.30
N ASN A 97 11.80 22.52 -22.05
CA ASN A 97 12.53 22.74 -20.80
C ASN A 97 11.63 23.28 -19.68
N ASP A 98 10.53 23.96 -20.03
CA ASP A 98 9.55 24.42 -19.04
C ASP A 98 8.68 23.23 -18.56
N PRO A 99 8.80 22.80 -17.30
CA PRO A 99 8.09 21.63 -16.81
C PRO A 99 6.57 21.83 -16.79
N LEU A 100 6.09 23.05 -16.58
CA LEU A 100 4.66 23.36 -16.59
C LEU A 100 4.08 23.29 -18.00
N LEU A 101 4.80 23.86 -18.97
CA LEU A 101 4.38 23.76 -20.37
C LEU A 101 4.44 22.33 -20.87
N ARG A 102 5.50 21.57 -20.54
CA ARG A 102 5.61 20.15 -20.90
C ARG A 102 4.43 19.34 -20.37
N ARG A 103 4.03 19.56 -19.10
CA ARG A 103 2.87 18.88 -18.51
C ARG A 103 1.56 19.25 -19.22
N LYS A 104 1.36 20.52 -19.59
CA LYS A 104 0.20 20.94 -20.38
C LYS A 104 0.17 20.28 -21.75
N LEU A 105 1.29 20.28 -22.46
CA LEU A 105 1.42 19.61 -23.75
C LEU A 105 1.13 18.12 -23.67
N PHE A 106 1.59 17.47 -22.59
CA PHE A 106 1.31 16.07 -22.36
C PHE A 106 -0.20 15.81 -22.14
N THR A 107 -0.87 16.61 -21.29
CA THR A 107 -2.32 16.52 -21.09
C THR A 107 -3.09 16.66 -22.38
N GLU A 108 -2.75 17.66 -23.18
CA GLU A 108 -3.41 17.90 -24.47
C GLU A 108 -3.18 16.77 -25.49
N LEU A 109 -2.00 16.13 -25.46
CA LEU A 109 -1.76 14.96 -26.29
C LEU A 109 -2.60 13.77 -25.83
N LEU A 110 -2.83 13.60 -24.52
CA LEU A 110 -3.74 12.59 -23.99
C LEU A 110 -5.20 12.84 -24.40
N GLU A 111 -5.65 14.10 -24.41
CA GLU A 111 -7.00 14.46 -24.85
C GLU A 111 -7.23 14.25 -26.36
N ASN A 112 -6.14 14.19 -27.14
CA ASN A 112 -6.16 13.90 -28.58
C ASN A 112 -5.82 12.43 -28.92
N LEU A 113 -5.87 11.52 -27.92
CA LEU A 113 -5.71 10.09 -28.16
C LEU A 113 -6.93 9.51 -28.89
N THR A 114 -6.61 8.60 -29.80
CA THR A 114 -7.61 7.76 -30.49
C THR A 114 -7.13 6.30 -30.47
N PRO A 115 -7.99 5.31 -30.68
CA PRO A 115 -7.58 3.91 -30.79
C PRO A 115 -6.42 3.69 -31.76
N GLU A 116 -6.38 4.46 -32.87
CA GLU A 116 -5.39 4.32 -33.93
C GLU A 116 -4.01 4.86 -33.55
N ASN A 117 -3.94 5.97 -32.74
CA ASN A 117 -2.68 6.62 -32.40
C ASN A 117 -2.13 6.25 -31.01
N ALA A 118 -2.93 5.64 -30.14
CA ALA A 118 -2.58 5.36 -28.76
C ALA A 118 -1.38 4.40 -28.62
N LYS A 119 -1.31 3.34 -29.44
CA LYS A 119 -0.14 2.44 -29.46
C LYS A 119 1.15 3.17 -29.83
N ALA A 120 1.09 4.11 -30.78
CA ALA A 120 2.25 4.92 -31.18
C ALA A 120 2.69 5.87 -30.06
N ALA A 121 1.72 6.50 -29.37
CA ALA A 121 1.97 7.33 -28.20
C ALA A 121 2.67 6.55 -27.08
N TYR A 122 2.15 5.39 -26.74
CA TYR A 122 2.73 4.49 -25.72
C TYR A 122 4.17 4.11 -26.05
N LEU A 123 4.46 3.67 -27.30
CA LEU A 123 5.80 3.30 -27.74
C LEU A 123 6.77 4.49 -27.73
N ALA A 124 6.30 5.67 -28.10
CA ALA A 124 7.11 6.90 -28.07
C ALA A 124 7.50 7.26 -26.62
N LEU A 125 6.57 7.13 -25.67
CA LEU A 125 6.85 7.33 -24.24
C LEU A 125 7.79 6.27 -23.67
N GLN A 126 7.62 5.01 -24.05
CA GLN A 126 8.45 3.91 -23.56
C GLN A 126 9.91 4.01 -24.07
N SER A 127 10.13 4.39 -25.34
CA SER A 127 11.46 4.46 -25.95
C SER A 127 12.36 5.53 -25.30
N GLY A 128 11.79 6.56 -24.72
CA GLY A 128 12.52 7.66 -24.08
C GLY A 128 12.97 7.40 -22.64
N ARG A 129 12.60 6.29 -22.01
CA ARG A 129 12.92 5.96 -20.59
C ARG A 129 14.41 5.81 -20.30
N ARG A 130 15.24 5.49 -21.28
CA ARG A 130 16.68 5.23 -21.07
C ARG A 130 17.52 6.47 -20.69
N GLY A 131 16.94 7.68 -20.79
CA GLY A 131 17.66 8.95 -20.54
C GLY A 131 17.18 9.75 -19.32
N TRP A 132 16.13 9.34 -18.62
CA TRP A 132 15.55 10.10 -17.51
C TRP A 132 15.82 9.42 -16.18
N GLY A 133 16.22 10.23 -15.16
CA GLY A 133 16.44 9.74 -13.80
C GLY A 133 15.17 9.08 -13.22
N ARG A 134 15.36 8.21 -12.23
CA ARG A 134 14.30 7.47 -11.57
C ARG A 134 13.17 8.41 -11.10
N GLY A 135 11.99 8.35 -11.70
CA GLY A 135 10.75 8.93 -11.22
C GLY A 135 9.84 9.64 -12.22
N GLY A 136 10.39 10.40 -13.20
CA GLY A 136 9.53 11.26 -14.04
C GLY A 136 8.87 10.58 -15.24
N GLY A 137 9.44 9.50 -15.76
CA GLY A 137 8.93 8.82 -16.96
C GLY A 137 7.91 7.73 -16.68
N ASP A 138 7.79 7.30 -15.43
CA ASP A 138 6.87 6.23 -15.03
C ASP A 138 5.45 6.77 -14.85
N ASP A 139 5.30 8.02 -14.40
CA ASP A 139 3.99 8.67 -14.24
C ASP A 139 3.34 9.00 -15.59
N GLU A 140 4.11 9.53 -16.56
CA GLU A 140 3.60 9.80 -17.90
C GLU A 140 3.12 8.52 -18.60
N LEU A 141 3.86 7.42 -18.44
CA LEU A 141 3.49 6.14 -19.04
C LEU A 141 2.24 5.53 -18.37
N ARG A 142 2.11 5.68 -17.06
CA ARG A 142 0.94 5.24 -16.31
C ARG A 142 -0.32 6.00 -16.73
N LEU A 143 -0.24 7.33 -16.83
CA LEU A 143 -1.35 8.17 -17.29
C LEU A 143 -1.72 7.85 -18.75
N MET A 144 -0.72 7.63 -19.61
CA MET A 144 -0.93 7.21 -20.99
C MET A 144 -1.65 5.86 -21.07
N SER A 145 -1.21 4.87 -20.27
CA SER A 145 -1.83 3.55 -20.23
C SER A 145 -3.28 3.63 -19.75
N HIS A 146 -3.55 4.44 -18.73
CA HIS A 146 -4.91 4.70 -18.25
C HIS A 146 -5.77 5.35 -19.34
N ALA A 147 -5.30 6.42 -19.97
CA ALA A 147 -6.02 7.08 -21.05
C ALA A 147 -6.29 6.15 -22.24
N TRP A 148 -5.31 5.30 -22.60
CA TRP A 148 -5.51 4.29 -23.63
C TRP A 148 -6.59 3.28 -23.23
N GLY A 149 -6.55 2.77 -22.00
CA GLY A 149 -7.58 1.87 -21.47
C GLY A 149 -8.97 2.47 -21.52
N SER A 150 -9.14 3.77 -21.23
CA SER A 150 -10.44 4.43 -21.24
C SER A 150 -11.04 4.62 -22.64
N ILE A 151 -10.23 4.68 -23.69
CA ILE A 151 -10.70 4.84 -25.09
C ILE A 151 -10.82 3.52 -25.83
N ASP A 152 -9.93 2.54 -25.55
CA ASP A 152 -9.90 1.23 -26.18
C ASP A 152 -9.24 0.20 -25.23
N GLY A 153 -9.94 -0.19 -24.18
CA GLY A 153 -9.44 -1.15 -23.19
C GLY A 153 -9.02 -2.50 -23.80
N PRO A 154 -9.90 -3.18 -24.56
CA PRO A 154 -9.56 -4.45 -25.20
C PRO A 154 -8.37 -4.37 -26.15
N GLY A 155 -8.31 -3.34 -27.02
CA GLY A 155 -7.18 -3.14 -27.94
C GLY A 155 -5.88 -2.81 -27.21
N ALA A 156 -5.93 -2.06 -26.11
CA ALA A 156 -4.77 -1.76 -25.28
C ALA A 156 -4.21 -3.03 -24.63
N ILE A 157 -5.06 -3.86 -24.04
CA ILE A 157 -4.68 -5.14 -23.41
C ILE A 157 -4.05 -6.07 -24.47
N GLN A 158 -4.71 -6.23 -25.63
CA GLN A 158 -4.18 -7.07 -26.70
C GLN A 158 -2.78 -6.58 -27.14
N ALA A 159 -2.62 -5.30 -27.39
CA ALA A 159 -1.36 -4.74 -27.85
C ALA A 159 -0.23 -4.89 -26.80
N LEU A 160 -0.52 -4.69 -25.51
CA LEU A 160 0.47 -4.89 -24.45
C LEU A 160 0.86 -6.36 -24.28
N THR A 161 -0.10 -7.27 -24.40
CA THR A 161 0.15 -8.73 -24.34
C THR A 161 1.01 -9.20 -25.51
N GLU A 162 0.72 -8.74 -26.73
CA GLU A 162 1.53 -9.02 -27.93
C GLU A 162 2.97 -8.52 -27.76
N MET A 163 3.15 -7.25 -27.32
CA MET A 163 4.46 -6.67 -27.06
C MET A 163 5.23 -7.42 -25.96
N ARG A 164 4.56 -7.95 -24.96
CA ARG A 164 5.16 -8.79 -23.92
C ARG A 164 5.64 -10.12 -24.50
N ALA A 165 4.80 -10.81 -25.27
CA ALA A 165 5.14 -12.07 -25.93
C ALA A 165 6.33 -11.93 -26.90
N GLU A 166 6.39 -10.83 -27.67
CA GLU A 166 7.52 -10.51 -28.55
C GLU A 166 8.84 -10.32 -27.77
N ARG A 167 8.80 -9.68 -26.60
CA ARG A 167 9.99 -9.53 -25.74
C ARG A 167 10.44 -10.86 -25.13
N GLU A 168 9.51 -11.73 -24.79
CA GLU A 168 9.81 -13.04 -24.20
C GLU A 168 10.36 -14.02 -25.23
N SER A 169 9.98 -13.91 -26.50
CA SER A 169 10.44 -14.76 -27.61
C SER A 169 11.80 -14.31 -28.20
N GLY A 170 12.25 -13.08 -27.94
CA GLY A 170 13.52 -12.54 -28.47
C GLY A 170 14.76 -13.14 -27.82
N GLU A 171 15.84 -13.34 -28.62
CA GLU A 171 17.11 -14.02 -28.27
C GLU A 171 17.95 -13.31 -27.18
N GLY A 172 17.42 -12.31 -26.45
CA GLY A 172 18.14 -11.51 -25.44
C GLY A 172 18.07 -12.04 -23.99
N ARG A 173 17.79 -13.31 -23.76
CA ARG A 173 17.37 -13.91 -22.47
C ARG A 173 18.37 -13.89 -21.29
N GLU A 174 19.63 -13.50 -21.43
CA GLU A 174 20.64 -13.84 -20.40
C GLU A 174 20.98 -12.76 -19.38
N ARG A 175 20.47 -11.52 -19.42
CA ARG A 175 21.00 -10.44 -18.54
C ARG A 175 20.00 -9.68 -17.66
N GLY A 176 18.76 -10.14 -17.44
CA GLY A 176 17.77 -9.30 -16.73
C GLY A 176 16.70 -10.00 -15.90
N ARG A 177 16.89 -11.23 -15.43
CA ARG A 177 15.83 -12.05 -14.78
C ARG A 177 15.25 -11.52 -13.45
N GLY A 178 15.67 -10.37 -12.92
CA GLY A 178 15.32 -9.96 -11.56
C GLY A 178 14.37 -8.76 -11.43
N ARG A 179 14.13 -7.96 -12.46
CA ARG A 179 13.37 -6.69 -12.30
C ARG A 179 12.43 -6.30 -13.45
N GLU A 180 12.46 -6.95 -14.58
CA GLU A 180 11.60 -6.61 -15.73
C GLU A 180 10.27 -7.35 -15.76
N GLY A 181 10.17 -8.53 -15.12
CA GLY A 181 8.94 -9.31 -15.03
C GLY A 181 7.80 -8.62 -14.25
N ASP A 182 8.17 -7.75 -13.31
CA ASP A 182 7.20 -7.06 -12.45
C ASP A 182 6.63 -5.77 -13.08
N ARG A 183 7.34 -5.20 -14.06
CA ARG A 183 6.94 -3.92 -14.70
C ARG A 183 5.78 -4.04 -15.69
N GLY A 184 5.64 -5.18 -16.36
CA GLY A 184 4.54 -5.42 -17.29
C GLY A 184 3.18 -5.51 -16.60
N GLY A 185 3.16 -5.91 -15.33
CA GLY A 185 1.94 -5.96 -14.52
C GLY A 185 1.35 -4.59 -14.22
N PHE A 186 2.20 -3.61 -13.90
CA PHE A 186 1.72 -2.24 -13.58
C PHE A 186 1.12 -1.51 -14.78
N GLU A 187 1.61 -1.77 -15.99
CA GLU A 187 1.08 -1.18 -17.22
C GLU A 187 -0.33 -1.71 -17.51
N LEU A 188 -0.54 -3.03 -17.35
CA LEU A 188 -1.85 -3.67 -17.50
C LEU A 188 -2.86 -3.20 -16.44
N VAL A 189 -2.43 -3.06 -15.18
CA VAL A 189 -3.25 -2.47 -14.10
C VAL A 189 -3.72 -1.06 -14.47
N SER A 190 -2.84 -0.24 -15.05
CA SER A 190 -3.18 1.14 -15.45
C SER A 190 -4.17 1.16 -16.63
N VAL A 191 -4.00 0.25 -17.60
CA VAL A 191 -4.96 0.08 -18.72
C VAL A 191 -6.32 -0.37 -18.18
N LEU A 192 -6.35 -1.36 -17.28
CA LEU A 192 -7.60 -1.84 -16.68
C LEU A 192 -8.29 -0.77 -15.85
N SER A 193 -7.54 0.07 -15.14
CA SER A 193 -8.10 1.21 -14.45
C SER A 193 -8.77 2.21 -15.41
N GLY A 194 -8.14 2.49 -16.56
CA GLY A 194 -8.75 3.31 -17.59
C GLY A 194 -9.98 2.65 -18.21
N TRP A 195 -9.89 1.37 -18.56
CA TRP A 195 -11.02 0.65 -19.12
C TRP A 195 -12.20 0.60 -18.15
N ALA A 196 -11.96 0.25 -16.88
CA ALA A 196 -13.01 0.18 -15.87
C ALA A 196 -13.66 1.53 -15.58
N SER A 197 -12.95 2.65 -15.74
CA SER A 197 -13.54 3.99 -15.61
C SER A 197 -14.52 4.33 -16.75
N ALA A 198 -14.38 3.69 -17.92
CA ALA A 198 -15.26 3.87 -19.07
C ALA A 198 -16.30 2.74 -19.22
N ASP A 199 -15.91 1.50 -18.93
CA ASP A 199 -16.74 0.30 -18.99
C ASP A 199 -16.32 -0.67 -17.89
N GLY A 200 -16.79 -0.44 -16.67
CA GLY A 200 -16.49 -1.24 -15.49
C GLY A 200 -16.86 -2.71 -15.66
N LYS A 201 -18.02 -2.97 -16.28
CA LYS A 201 -18.47 -4.35 -16.54
C LYS A 201 -17.55 -5.09 -17.52
N GLY A 202 -17.21 -4.47 -18.64
CA GLY A 202 -16.31 -5.10 -19.62
C GLY A 202 -14.94 -5.43 -19.06
N ALA A 203 -14.37 -4.54 -18.24
CA ALA A 203 -13.11 -4.76 -17.55
C ALA A 203 -13.21 -5.88 -16.50
N ALA A 204 -14.29 -5.95 -15.73
CA ALA A 204 -14.56 -6.99 -14.76
C ALA A 204 -14.73 -8.36 -15.43
N ASP A 205 -15.51 -8.44 -16.51
CA ASP A 205 -15.73 -9.66 -17.30
C ASP A 205 -14.38 -10.19 -17.87
N TYR A 206 -13.50 -9.30 -18.34
CA TYR A 206 -12.17 -9.68 -18.80
C TYR A 206 -11.32 -10.30 -17.69
N VAL A 207 -11.25 -9.64 -16.53
CA VAL A 207 -10.44 -10.12 -15.38
C VAL A 207 -10.98 -11.44 -14.85
N SER A 208 -12.30 -11.66 -14.84
CA SER A 208 -12.89 -12.92 -14.38
C SER A 208 -12.53 -14.12 -15.26
N GLY A 209 -12.15 -13.88 -16.53
CA GLY A 209 -11.69 -14.91 -17.47
C GLY A 209 -10.22 -15.30 -17.34
N ILE A 210 -9.46 -14.71 -16.44
CA ILE A 210 -8.03 -15.00 -16.25
C ILE A 210 -7.87 -16.23 -15.36
N GLU A 211 -7.14 -17.25 -15.85
CA GLU A 211 -6.95 -18.53 -15.15
C GLU A 211 -5.93 -18.45 -14.00
N ASP A 212 -4.89 -17.61 -14.13
CA ASP A 212 -3.89 -17.40 -13.06
C ASP A 212 -4.47 -16.51 -11.97
N GLU A 213 -4.77 -17.09 -10.81
CA GLU A 213 -5.41 -16.38 -9.69
C GLU A 213 -4.57 -15.19 -9.17
N ARG A 214 -3.25 -15.29 -9.23
CA ARG A 214 -2.36 -14.19 -8.79
C ARG A 214 -2.42 -13.03 -9.77
N GLU A 215 -2.39 -13.32 -11.08
CA GLU A 215 -2.55 -12.31 -12.11
C GLU A 215 -3.96 -11.71 -12.06
N GLN A 216 -4.99 -12.53 -11.89
CA GLN A 216 -6.37 -12.10 -11.73
C GLN A 216 -6.52 -11.12 -10.56
N ARG A 217 -6.01 -11.45 -9.37
CA ARG A 217 -6.02 -10.54 -8.20
C ARG A 217 -5.29 -9.24 -8.47
N MET A 218 -4.10 -9.29 -9.06
CA MET A 218 -3.36 -8.07 -9.39
C MET A 218 -4.13 -7.17 -10.37
N LEU A 219 -4.78 -7.74 -11.35
CA LEU A 219 -5.51 -7.00 -12.38
C LEU A 219 -6.87 -6.51 -11.89
N ALA A 220 -7.53 -7.23 -10.98
CA ALA A 220 -8.75 -6.77 -10.29
C ALA A 220 -8.53 -5.45 -9.54
N PHE A 221 -7.34 -5.21 -9.01
CA PHE A 221 -6.98 -3.92 -8.42
C PHE A 221 -7.12 -2.76 -9.41
N GLY A 222 -6.74 -2.96 -10.67
CA GLY A 222 -6.96 -1.95 -11.71
C GLY A 222 -8.43 -1.67 -11.94
N VAL A 223 -9.27 -2.72 -11.92
CA VAL A 223 -10.73 -2.58 -12.08
C VAL A 223 -11.32 -1.78 -10.91
N VAL A 224 -10.99 -2.12 -9.66
CA VAL A 224 -11.44 -1.38 -8.47
C VAL A 224 -11.10 0.11 -8.58
N ARG A 225 -9.85 0.42 -8.91
CA ARG A 225 -9.41 1.83 -9.07
C ARG A 225 -10.12 2.57 -10.19
N GLY A 226 -10.41 1.89 -11.29
CA GLY A 226 -11.14 2.48 -12.40
C GLY A 226 -12.60 2.77 -12.05
N MET A 227 -13.26 1.83 -11.37
CA MET A 227 -14.65 2.00 -10.91
C MET A 227 -14.80 3.10 -9.86
N MET A 228 -13.77 3.33 -9.02
CA MET A 228 -13.76 4.45 -8.06
C MET A 228 -13.96 5.81 -8.72
N VAL A 229 -13.54 5.99 -9.98
CA VAL A 229 -13.79 7.22 -10.75
C VAL A 229 -15.29 7.49 -10.93
N ASN A 230 -16.10 6.44 -11.03
CA ASN A 230 -17.56 6.51 -11.19
C ASN A 230 -18.30 6.57 -9.84
N GLY A 231 -17.63 6.20 -8.76
CA GLY A 231 -18.14 6.24 -7.41
C GLY A 231 -17.77 5.00 -6.60
N VAL A 232 -17.75 5.19 -5.29
CA VAL A 232 -17.37 4.14 -4.32
C VAL A 232 -18.31 2.93 -4.38
N ASP A 233 -19.59 3.14 -4.64
CA ASP A 233 -20.61 2.07 -4.68
C ASP A 233 -20.37 1.10 -5.83
N GLU A 234 -19.92 1.58 -7.00
CA GLU A 234 -19.59 0.71 -8.15
C GLU A 234 -18.39 -0.18 -7.81
N ALA A 235 -17.33 0.39 -7.24
CA ALA A 235 -16.14 -0.36 -6.82
C ALA A 235 -16.47 -1.38 -5.72
N MET A 236 -17.26 -1.01 -4.71
CA MET A 236 -17.71 -1.92 -3.66
C MET A 236 -18.57 -3.07 -4.23
N GLY A 237 -19.47 -2.77 -5.14
CA GLY A 237 -20.29 -3.78 -5.83
C GLY A 237 -19.45 -4.80 -6.57
N TYR A 238 -18.38 -4.36 -7.22
CA TYR A 238 -17.42 -5.28 -7.85
C TYR A 238 -16.68 -6.13 -6.82
N VAL A 239 -16.14 -5.54 -5.76
CA VAL A 239 -15.44 -6.27 -4.70
C VAL A 239 -16.35 -7.33 -4.06
N ALA A 240 -17.62 -6.99 -3.79
CA ALA A 240 -18.61 -7.93 -3.26
C ALA A 240 -18.91 -9.10 -4.21
N SER A 241 -18.73 -8.92 -5.52
CA SER A 241 -18.97 -9.94 -6.54
C SER A 241 -17.82 -10.94 -6.71
N LEU A 242 -16.65 -10.64 -6.13
CA LEU A 242 -15.47 -11.51 -6.25
C LEU A 242 -15.68 -12.84 -5.52
N PRO A 243 -15.10 -13.96 -6.02
CA PRO A 243 -15.23 -15.26 -5.38
C PRO A 243 -14.74 -15.24 -3.93
N LYS A 244 -15.52 -15.79 -3.01
CA LYS A 244 -15.14 -16.02 -1.62
C LYS A 244 -14.30 -17.31 -1.55
N THR A 245 -13.00 -17.18 -1.42
CA THR A 245 -12.03 -18.27 -1.19
C THR A 245 -11.15 -17.85 -0.02
N GLU A 246 -10.45 -18.78 0.66
CA GLU A 246 -9.54 -18.41 1.76
C GLU A 246 -8.54 -17.30 1.37
N ASP A 247 -8.05 -17.32 0.13
CA ASP A 247 -7.24 -16.23 -0.42
C ASP A 247 -8.10 -15.04 -0.93
N GLY A 248 -9.36 -15.26 -1.25
CA GLY A 248 -10.32 -14.26 -1.73
C GLY A 248 -10.73 -13.27 -0.64
N ASP A 249 -10.94 -13.74 0.58
CA ASP A 249 -11.31 -12.88 1.72
C ASP A 249 -10.17 -11.91 2.05
N ARG A 250 -8.92 -12.34 1.94
CA ARG A 250 -7.76 -11.45 2.05
C ARG A 250 -7.70 -10.42 0.92
N ALA A 251 -8.05 -10.85 -0.31
CA ALA A 251 -8.07 -9.95 -1.46
C ALA A 251 -9.20 -8.92 -1.34
N GLN A 252 -10.41 -9.33 -0.95
CA GLN A 252 -11.53 -8.41 -0.72
C GLN A 252 -11.18 -7.38 0.37
N SER A 253 -10.63 -7.82 1.51
CA SER A 253 -10.18 -6.95 2.59
C SER A 253 -9.12 -5.94 2.09
N TRP A 254 -8.20 -6.36 1.24
CA TRP A 254 -7.19 -5.49 0.66
C TRP A 254 -7.79 -4.46 -0.32
N TYR A 255 -8.75 -4.86 -1.16
CA TYR A 255 -9.44 -3.91 -2.04
C TYR A 255 -10.25 -2.89 -1.23
N MET A 256 -10.95 -3.33 -0.18
CA MET A 256 -11.70 -2.42 0.70
C MET A 256 -10.76 -1.45 1.44
N SER A 257 -9.57 -1.91 1.86
CA SER A 257 -8.53 -1.03 2.41
C SER A 257 -8.03 0.00 1.38
N THR A 258 -7.99 -0.36 0.09
CA THR A 258 -7.64 0.56 -0.99
C THR A 258 -8.72 1.62 -1.17
N ILE A 259 -10.00 1.21 -1.22
CA ILE A 259 -11.14 2.13 -1.31
C ILE A 259 -11.13 3.08 -0.09
N ALA A 260 -10.90 2.55 1.11
CA ALA A 260 -10.80 3.34 2.33
C ALA A 260 -9.69 4.40 2.27
N SER A 261 -8.57 4.10 1.60
CA SER A 261 -7.47 5.07 1.42
C SER A 261 -7.87 6.25 0.54
N GLU A 262 -8.68 6.03 -0.49
CA GLU A 262 -9.25 7.12 -1.31
C GLU A 262 -10.29 7.93 -0.52
N MET A 263 -11.12 7.26 0.29
CA MET A 263 -12.09 7.94 1.16
C MET A 263 -11.42 8.82 2.22
N LEU A 264 -10.24 8.42 2.70
CA LEU A 264 -9.42 9.23 3.63
C LEU A 264 -8.90 10.53 2.99
N GLU A 265 -8.76 10.60 1.67
CA GLU A 265 -8.42 11.85 0.98
C GLU A 265 -9.55 12.90 1.08
N GLU A 266 -10.80 12.45 1.26
CA GLU A 266 -11.96 13.32 1.52
C GLU A 266 -12.06 13.78 2.99
N GLY A 267 -11.25 13.17 3.87
CA GLY A 267 -11.16 13.48 5.30
C GLY A 267 -11.58 12.31 6.19
N LEU A 268 -11.01 12.29 7.41
CA LEU A 268 -11.21 11.20 8.36
C LEU A 268 -12.68 11.00 8.75
N ASP A 269 -13.41 12.08 9.03
CA ASP A 269 -14.82 11.99 9.41
C ASP A 269 -15.68 11.40 8.29
N SER A 270 -15.43 11.79 7.03
CA SER A 270 -16.10 11.23 5.86
C SER A 270 -15.79 9.73 5.72
N ALA A 271 -14.56 9.33 5.90
CA ALA A 271 -14.13 7.94 5.83
C ALA A 271 -14.77 7.09 6.96
N LYS A 272 -14.82 7.60 8.20
CA LYS A 272 -15.53 6.93 9.32
C LYS A 272 -17.02 6.77 8.99
N ALA A 273 -17.70 7.83 8.57
CA ALA A 273 -19.13 7.77 8.23
C ALA A 273 -19.41 6.78 7.09
N TRP A 274 -18.52 6.70 6.10
CA TRP A 274 -18.63 5.73 5.03
C TRP A 274 -18.48 4.30 5.55
N VAL A 275 -17.47 4.00 6.39
CA VAL A 275 -17.29 2.68 7.02
C VAL A 275 -18.52 2.28 7.83
N ASP A 276 -19.09 3.21 8.60
CA ASP A 276 -20.29 2.98 9.40
C ASP A 276 -21.49 2.58 8.52
N SER A 277 -21.54 3.08 7.28
CA SER A 277 -22.60 2.76 6.31
C SER A 277 -22.47 1.36 5.67
N ILE A 278 -21.30 0.70 5.77
CA ILE A 278 -21.08 -0.62 5.20
C ILE A 278 -21.80 -1.67 6.06
N ASN A 279 -22.78 -2.36 5.46
CA ASN A 279 -23.57 -3.37 6.15
C ASN A 279 -22.98 -4.79 6.03
N ASP A 280 -22.22 -5.07 4.97
CA ASP A 280 -21.58 -6.37 4.75
C ASP A 280 -20.33 -6.49 5.64
N PRO A 281 -20.29 -7.42 6.62
CA PRO A 281 -19.16 -7.56 7.54
C PRO A 281 -17.86 -7.97 6.84
N ASP A 282 -17.95 -8.77 5.76
CA ASP A 282 -16.78 -9.23 5.00
C ASP A 282 -16.08 -8.04 4.31
N LEU A 283 -16.86 -7.08 3.84
CA LEU A 283 -16.34 -5.85 3.21
C LEU A 283 -15.88 -4.82 4.25
N LYS A 284 -16.59 -4.73 5.39
CA LYS A 284 -16.32 -3.72 6.42
C LYS A 284 -14.93 -3.87 7.03
N GLY A 285 -14.46 -5.09 7.31
CA GLY A 285 -13.25 -5.33 8.08
C GLY A 285 -11.99 -4.68 7.51
N GLY A 286 -11.77 -4.75 6.20
CA GLY A 286 -10.62 -4.13 5.54
C GLY A 286 -10.67 -2.60 5.56
N ALA A 287 -11.86 -2.03 5.34
CA ALA A 287 -12.09 -0.59 5.37
C ALA A 287 -11.93 -0.03 6.79
N LEU A 288 -12.55 -0.69 7.77
CA LEU A 288 -12.50 -0.31 9.19
C LEU A 288 -11.05 -0.31 9.71
N SER A 289 -10.29 -1.36 9.43
CA SER A 289 -8.89 -1.47 9.83
C SER A 289 -8.03 -0.35 9.23
N ARG A 290 -8.23 -0.01 7.96
CA ARG A 290 -7.47 1.05 7.29
C ARG A 290 -7.79 2.44 7.81
N VAL A 291 -9.08 2.72 8.05
CA VAL A 291 -9.51 4.02 8.62
C VAL A 291 -9.07 4.13 10.08
N ALA A 292 -9.12 3.04 10.85
CA ALA A 292 -8.64 3.00 12.24
C ALA A 292 -7.15 3.34 12.33
N GLU A 293 -6.30 2.77 11.45
CA GLU A 293 -4.87 3.11 11.37
C GLU A 293 -4.63 4.61 11.15
N SER A 294 -5.42 5.26 10.31
CA SER A 294 -5.31 6.70 10.09
C SER A 294 -5.84 7.50 11.28
N ALA A 295 -6.95 7.04 11.88
CA ALA A 295 -7.60 7.69 12.99
C ALA A 295 -6.70 7.77 14.24
N VAL A 296 -6.00 6.68 14.56
CA VAL A 296 -5.09 6.62 15.73
C VAL A 296 -3.99 7.70 15.64
N ARG A 297 -3.46 7.93 14.45
CA ARG A 297 -2.39 8.92 14.24
C ARG A 297 -2.88 10.35 14.30
N GLU A 298 -4.15 10.60 14.02
CA GLU A 298 -4.75 11.93 14.00
C GLU A 298 -5.42 12.28 15.33
N ASP A 299 -6.20 11.35 15.90
CA ASP A 299 -6.95 11.48 17.15
C ASP A 299 -7.10 10.11 17.82
N LEU A 300 -6.16 9.77 18.71
CA LEU A 300 -6.14 8.49 19.42
C LEU A 300 -7.43 8.27 20.25
N GLU A 301 -7.88 9.27 21.01
CA GLU A 301 -9.05 9.13 21.88
C GLU A 301 -10.32 8.85 21.05
N GLY A 302 -10.53 9.64 19.98
CA GLY A 302 -11.65 9.43 19.06
C GLY A 302 -11.55 8.13 18.25
N ALA A 303 -10.34 7.63 17.97
CA ALA A 303 -10.13 6.34 17.32
C ALA A 303 -10.50 5.17 18.24
N VAL A 304 -10.05 5.21 19.49
CA VAL A 304 -10.35 4.22 20.53
C VAL A 304 -11.87 4.12 20.76
N GLU A 305 -12.55 5.28 20.95
CA GLU A 305 -14.00 5.31 21.11
C GLU A 305 -14.74 4.70 19.91
N TRP A 306 -14.32 5.08 18.70
CA TRP A 306 -14.96 4.61 17.47
C TRP A 306 -14.75 3.10 17.24
N VAL A 307 -13.52 2.59 17.40
CA VAL A 307 -13.20 1.17 17.17
C VAL A 307 -13.82 0.26 18.23
N THR A 308 -13.93 0.74 19.49
CA THR A 308 -14.57 0.00 20.57
C THR A 308 -16.01 -0.42 20.24
N GLN A 309 -16.72 0.36 19.42
CA GLN A 309 -18.10 0.04 18.99
C GLN A 309 -18.16 -1.23 18.15
N TYR A 310 -17.07 -1.59 17.48
CA TYR A 310 -16.96 -2.75 16.59
C TYR A 310 -16.22 -3.93 17.23
N ALA A 311 -15.71 -3.78 18.45
CA ALA A 311 -14.86 -4.79 19.09
C ALA A 311 -15.56 -6.16 19.29
N GLY A 312 -16.91 -6.19 19.33
CA GLY A 312 -17.70 -7.41 19.39
C GLY A 312 -17.97 -8.07 18.04
N GLU A 313 -17.56 -7.46 16.95
CA GLU A 313 -17.78 -7.95 15.59
C GLU A 313 -16.48 -8.53 15.02
N GLU A 314 -16.56 -9.56 14.19
CA GLU A 314 -15.39 -10.12 13.49
C GLU A 314 -14.68 -9.06 12.64
N ALA A 315 -15.46 -8.21 11.97
CA ALA A 315 -14.94 -7.06 11.19
C ALA A 315 -14.10 -6.08 12.04
N GLY A 316 -14.41 -5.97 13.35
CA GLY A 316 -13.76 -5.05 14.28
C GLY A 316 -12.42 -5.56 14.82
N GLN A 317 -12.18 -6.87 14.83
CA GLN A 317 -10.97 -7.46 15.44
C GLN A 317 -9.68 -6.85 14.87
N ARG A 318 -9.56 -6.78 13.53
CA ARG A 318 -8.38 -6.19 12.88
C ARG A 318 -8.19 -4.70 13.19
N ALA A 319 -9.29 -3.98 13.40
CA ALA A 319 -9.22 -2.56 13.78
C ALA A 319 -8.76 -2.40 15.22
N VAL A 320 -9.21 -3.27 16.13
CA VAL A 320 -8.73 -3.34 17.51
C VAL A 320 -7.23 -3.60 17.54
N ASN A 321 -6.75 -4.60 16.80
CA ASN A 321 -5.33 -4.90 16.72
C ASN A 321 -4.53 -3.69 16.20
N ARG A 322 -5.03 -3.03 15.16
CA ARG A 322 -4.34 -1.87 14.59
C ARG A 322 -4.26 -0.69 15.57
N VAL A 323 -5.33 -0.46 16.35
CA VAL A 323 -5.32 0.57 17.41
C VAL A 323 -4.38 0.16 18.53
N ALA A 324 -4.41 -1.11 18.97
CA ALA A 324 -3.56 -1.62 20.03
C ALA A 324 -2.06 -1.54 19.65
N ASP A 325 -1.69 -1.98 18.44
CA ASP A 325 -0.33 -1.97 17.89
C ASP A 325 0.25 -0.54 17.87
N GLU A 326 -0.45 0.39 17.22
CA GLU A 326 0.01 1.78 17.09
C GLU A 326 0.06 2.51 18.45
N TRP A 327 -0.91 2.26 19.34
CA TRP A 327 -0.94 2.88 20.68
C TRP A 327 0.10 2.27 21.63
N ALA A 328 0.37 0.97 21.52
CA ALA A 328 1.34 0.29 22.36
C ALA A 328 2.79 0.76 22.13
N GLU A 329 3.09 1.36 20.96
CA GLU A 329 4.39 2.00 20.73
C GLU A 329 4.68 3.10 21.76
N ASP A 330 3.64 3.83 22.19
CA ASP A 330 3.75 4.94 23.14
C ASP A 330 3.46 4.52 24.60
N ASP A 331 2.36 3.75 24.82
CA ASP A 331 1.89 3.36 26.17
C ASP A 331 1.20 1.98 26.16
N PRO A 332 1.97 0.88 26.25
CA PRO A 332 1.40 -0.47 26.30
C PRO A 332 0.48 -0.73 27.50
N GLN A 333 0.72 -0.05 28.63
CA GLN A 333 -0.12 -0.24 29.83
C GLN A 333 -1.48 0.43 29.67
N ALA A 334 -1.56 1.55 28.97
CA ALA A 334 -2.83 2.18 28.64
C ALA A 334 -3.66 1.29 27.71
N VAL A 335 -3.01 0.60 26.75
CA VAL A 335 -3.68 -0.40 25.90
C VAL A 335 -4.29 -1.53 26.74
N LEU A 336 -3.59 -2.07 27.74
CA LEU A 336 -4.14 -3.10 28.63
C LEU A 336 -5.37 -2.60 29.40
N THR A 337 -5.33 -1.34 29.87
CA THR A 337 -6.47 -0.72 30.55
C THR A 337 -7.70 -0.61 29.64
N TRP A 338 -7.48 -0.22 28.38
CA TRP A 338 -8.55 -0.21 27.37
C TRP A 338 -9.06 -1.62 27.07
N ALA A 339 -8.15 -2.55 26.85
CA ALA A 339 -8.45 -3.95 26.52
C ALA A 339 -9.36 -4.62 27.58
N ASP A 340 -9.23 -4.25 28.87
CA ASP A 340 -10.09 -4.75 29.93
C ASP A 340 -11.58 -4.39 29.72
N SER A 341 -11.86 -3.34 28.96
CA SER A 341 -13.23 -2.94 28.59
C SER A 341 -13.80 -3.69 27.38
N LEU A 342 -12.96 -4.44 26.66
CA LEU A 342 -13.32 -5.10 25.41
C LEU A 342 -13.94 -6.51 25.66
N PRO A 343 -14.72 -7.03 24.69
CA PRO A 343 -15.11 -8.43 24.65
C PRO A 343 -13.90 -9.38 24.66
N ASP A 344 -14.09 -10.62 25.13
CA ASP A 344 -12.98 -11.53 25.42
C ASP A 344 -12.03 -11.78 24.26
N ALA A 345 -12.53 -11.94 23.02
CA ALA A 345 -11.69 -12.15 21.85
C ALA A 345 -10.85 -10.89 21.52
N ALA A 346 -11.49 -9.73 21.45
CA ALA A 346 -10.81 -8.47 21.19
C ALA A 346 -9.83 -8.09 22.32
N ARG A 347 -10.17 -8.42 23.57
CA ARG A 347 -9.27 -8.27 24.72
C ARG A 347 -8.00 -9.09 24.56
N ALA A 348 -8.13 -10.36 24.17
CA ALA A 348 -6.98 -11.25 24.00
C ALA A 348 -6.03 -10.71 22.94
N GLU A 349 -6.57 -10.28 21.78
CA GLU A 349 -5.79 -9.66 20.70
C GLU A 349 -5.06 -8.38 21.17
N ALA A 350 -5.77 -7.46 21.82
CA ALA A 350 -5.17 -6.21 22.30
C ALA A 350 -4.09 -6.46 23.36
N TYR A 351 -4.26 -7.49 24.20
CA TYR A 351 -3.22 -7.92 25.14
C TYR A 351 -1.98 -8.44 24.40
N GLY A 352 -2.16 -9.25 23.36
CA GLY A 352 -1.07 -9.73 22.52
C GLY A 352 -0.23 -8.60 21.95
N GLU A 353 -0.87 -7.66 21.26
CA GLU A 353 -0.18 -6.48 20.66
C GLU A 353 0.55 -5.63 21.71
N ALA A 354 -0.12 -5.36 22.84
CA ALA A 354 0.50 -4.60 23.93
C ALA A 354 1.76 -5.31 24.48
N PHE A 355 1.72 -6.62 24.66
CA PHE A 355 2.85 -7.38 25.18
C PHE A 355 3.96 -7.57 24.15
N GLN A 356 3.64 -7.69 22.88
CA GLN A 356 4.64 -7.70 21.81
C GLN A 356 5.52 -6.43 21.88
N GLU A 357 4.89 -5.26 21.98
CA GLU A 357 5.61 -4.00 22.03
C GLU A 357 6.28 -3.78 23.40
N TRP A 358 5.57 -4.05 24.49
CA TRP A 358 6.13 -3.89 25.83
C TRP A 358 7.37 -4.75 26.06
N THR A 359 7.38 -5.98 25.55
CA THR A 359 8.55 -6.87 25.62
C THR A 359 9.77 -6.28 24.90
N ARG A 360 9.55 -5.60 23.79
CA ARG A 360 10.63 -4.92 23.07
C ARG A 360 11.18 -3.70 23.84
N GLN A 361 10.32 -3.01 24.58
CA GLN A 361 10.68 -1.81 25.36
C GLN A 361 11.30 -2.19 26.70
N ASP A 362 10.66 -3.09 27.46
CA ASP A 362 11.07 -3.54 28.80
C ASP A 362 10.54 -4.96 29.09
N ALA A 363 11.29 -5.96 28.65
CA ALA A 363 10.95 -7.38 28.88
C ALA A 363 10.84 -7.75 30.37
N THR A 364 11.59 -7.05 31.25
CA THR A 364 11.55 -7.32 32.68
C THR A 364 10.22 -6.88 33.28
N ALA A 365 9.79 -5.65 33.00
CA ALA A 365 8.51 -5.11 33.49
C ALA A 365 7.32 -5.89 32.91
N ALA A 366 7.36 -6.26 31.62
CA ALA A 366 6.36 -7.08 30.97
C ALA A 366 6.23 -8.47 31.64
N GLY A 367 7.36 -9.14 31.92
CA GLY A 367 7.39 -10.44 32.60
C GLY A 367 6.90 -10.36 34.06
N GLU A 368 7.23 -9.31 34.80
CA GLU A 368 6.71 -9.07 36.15
C GLU A 368 5.19 -8.91 36.14
N TYR A 369 4.64 -8.18 35.17
CA TYR A 369 3.19 -8.01 35.02
C TYR A 369 2.51 -9.36 34.70
N LEU A 370 3.02 -10.13 33.74
CA LEU A 370 2.52 -11.46 33.37
C LEU A 370 2.48 -12.44 34.58
N THR A 371 3.46 -12.32 35.47
CA THR A 371 3.52 -13.15 36.68
C THR A 371 2.36 -12.84 37.63
N SER A 372 1.83 -11.61 37.59
CA SER A 372 0.70 -11.18 38.42
C SER A 372 -0.68 -11.54 37.85
N MET A 373 -0.74 -11.93 36.56
CA MET A 373 -2.00 -12.25 35.91
C MET A 373 -2.50 -13.66 36.24
N GLU A 374 -3.79 -13.80 36.50
CA GLU A 374 -4.46 -15.10 36.58
C GLU A 374 -4.59 -15.73 35.19
N PRO A 375 -4.58 -17.09 35.10
CA PRO A 375 -4.80 -17.79 33.85
C PRO A 375 -6.09 -17.35 33.15
N SER A 376 -5.98 -16.93 31.90
CA SER A 376 -7.10 -16.45 31.07
C SER A 376 -6.69 -16.45 29.59
N PRO A 377 -7.63 -16.40 28.65
CA PRO A 377 -7.28 -16.25 27.22
C PRO A 377 -6.42 -15.02 26.93
N ALA A 378 -6.68 -13.90 27.59
CA ALA A 378 -5.87 -12.68 27.45
C ALA A 378 -4.43 -12.88 27.96
N ARG A 379 -4.26 -13.59 29.09
CA ARG A 379 -2.93 -13.95 29.57
C ARG A 379 -2.22 -14.92 28.62
N ASP A 380 -2.93 -15.88 28.07
CA ASP A 380 -2.35 -16.84 27.13
C ASP A 380 -1.84 -16.14 25.87
N SER A 381 -2.62 -15.22 25.28
CA SER A 381 -2.21 -14.39 24.14
C SER A 381 -1.00 -13.49 24.49
N ALA A 382 -1.04 -12.84 25.66
CA ALA A 382 0.08 -12.03 26.14
C ALA A 382 1.37 -12.84 26.33
N VAL A 383 1.27 -14.07 26.86
CA VAL A 383 2.43 -14.97 27.03
C VAL A 383 2.95 -15.47 25.69
N GLU A 384 2.09 -15.73 24.71
CA GLU A 384 2.48 -16.12 23.37
C GLU A 384 3.37 -15.06 22.74
N GLU A 385 2.91 -13.81 22.70
CA GLU A 385 3.66 -12.70 22.11
C GLU A 385 4.91 -12.36 22.91
N PHE A 386 4.82 -12.38 24.25
CA PHE A 386 5.98 -12.19 25.12
C PHE A 386 7.06 -13.24 24.85
N SER A 387 6.70 -14.52 24.80
CA SER A 387 7.65 -15.60 24.59
C SER A 387 8.25 -15.57 23.19
N THR A 388 7.46 -15.26 22.17
CA THR A 388 7.91 -15.12 20.78
C THR A 388 8.90 -13.96 20.65
N SER A 389 8.59 -12.81 21.22
CA SER A 389 9.48 -11.64 21.23
C SER A 389 10.79 -11.93 21.99
N LEU A 390 10.71 -12.56 23.17
CA LEU A 390 11.86 -12.91 24.00
C LEU A 390 12.74 -13.97 23.35
N SER A 391 12.22 -14.83 22.47
CA SER A 391 12.90 -15.96 21.85
C SER A 391 14.19 -15.58 21.11
N ARG A 392 14.27 -14.33 20.67
CA ARG A 392 15.46 -13.81 19.93
C ARG A 392 16.66 -13.60 20.85
N GLU A 393 16.44 -13.27 22.11
CA GLU A 393 17.51 -12.96 23.07
C GLU A 393 17.69 -14.08 24.06
N GLU A 394 16.62 -14.59 24.64
CA GLU A 394 16.56 -15.58 25.71
C GLU A 394 15.69 -16.80 25.39
N PRO A 395 16.01 -17.63 24.39
CA PRO A 395 15.13 -18.70 23.93
C PRO A 395 14.79 -19.73 25.01
N ALA A 396 15.71 -20.07 25.91
CA ALA A 396 15.45 -21.00 27.00
C ALA A 396 14.48 -20.44 28.06
N THR A 397 14.49 -19.14 28.27
CA THR A 397 13.51 -18.43 29.13
C THR A 397 12.16 -18.33 28.44
N ALA A 398 12.17 -18.02 27.13
CA ALA A 398 10.97 -17.96 26.30
C ALA A 398 10.19 -19.29 26.28
N ILE A 399 10.88 -20.42 26.17
CA ILE A 399 10.28 -21.77 26.29
C ILE A 399 9.51 -21.92 27.62
N LYS A 400 10.13 -21.54 28.73
CA LYS A 400 9.48 -21.66 30.04
C LYS A 400 8.22 -20.80 30.16
N TRP A 401 8.20 -19.65 29.52
CA TRP A 401 7.01 -18.83 29.46
C TRP A 401 5.93 -19.47 28.57
N ALA A 402 6.28 -19.91 27.37
CA ALA A 402 5.33 -20.60 26.48
C ALA A 402 4.70 -21.85 27.13
N GLU A 403 5.45 -22.61 27.96
CA GLU A 403 4.94 -23.74 28.73
C GLU A 403 3.83 -23.34 29.72
N THR A 404 3.70 -22.07 30.10
CA THR A 404 2.66 -21.57 31.02
C THR A 404 1.33 -21.24 30.35
N ILE A 405 1.24 -21.29 29.02
CA ILE A 405 0.00 -21.08 28.28
C ILE A 405 -0.99 -22.18 28.61
N SER A 406 -2.22 -21.81 28.98
CA SER A 406 -3.26 -22.76 29.41
C SER A 406 -3.90 -23.46 28.21
N ASN A 407 -4.10 -22.77 27.10
CA ASN A 407 -4.64 -23.35 25.87
C ASN A 407 -3.58 -24.26 25.22
N GLU A 408 -3.95 -25.54 24.98
CA GLU A 408 -3.01 -26.55 24.50
C GLU A 408 -2.54 -26.30 23.07
N GLU A 409 -3.42 -25.86 22.18
CA GLU A 409 -3.09 -25.55 20.79
C GLU A 409 -2.15 -24.34 20.72
N MET A 410 -2.53 -23.24 21.35
CA MET A 410 -1.71 -22.02 21.43
C MET A 410 -0.34 -22.29 22.08
N ARG A 411 -0.31 -23.12 23.14
CA ARG A 411 0.96 -23.53 23.78
C ARG A 411 1.86 -24.30 22.81
N THR A 412 1.29 -25.21 22.04
CA THR A 412 2.04 -26.00 21.05
C THR A 412 2.60 -25.10 19.94
N ASP A 413 1.81 -24.14 19.47
CA ASP A 413 2.22 -23.20 18.43
C ASP A 413 3.30 -22.23 18.92
N ALA A 414 3.14 -21.67 20.12
CA ALA A 414 4.13 -20.82 20.76
C ALA A 414 5.47 -21.57 20.98
N LEU A 415 5.41 -22.78 21.53
CA LEU A 415 6.61 -23.62 21.72
C LEU A 415 7.29 -23.94 20.37
N THR A 416 6.52 -24.20 19.33
CA THR A 416 7.05 -24.48 17.99
C THR A 416 7.75 -23.25 17.40
N GLU A 417 7.17 -22.06 17.53
CA GLU A 417 7.79 -20.83 16.99
C GLU A 417 9.04 -20.42 17.78
N VAL A 418 8.97 -20.45 19.12
CA VAL A 418 10.14 -20.22 19.99
C VAL A 418 11.25 -21.20 19.71
N ALA A 419 10.94 -22.51 19.63
CA ALA A 419 11.92 -23.54 19.32
C ALA A 419 12.53 -23.37 17.92
N ARG A 420 11.74 -22.94 16.94
CA ARG A 420 12.24 -22.63 15.59
C ARG A 420 13.22 -21.47 15.62
N SER A 421 12.92 -20.39 16.32
CA SER A 421 13.81 -19.25 16.51
C SER A 421 15.12 -19.72 17.17
N TRP A 422 15.03 -20.55 18.21
CA TRP A 422 16.16 -21.13 18.91
C TRP A 422 17.01 -22.04 18.01
N TYR A 423 16.39 -22.94 17.24
CA TYR A 423 17.05 -23.89 16.34
C TYR A 423 17.91 -23.21 15.28
N PHE A 424 17.52 -22.04 14.80
CA PHE A 424 18.33 -21.26 13.85
C PHE A 424 19.51 -20.55 14.52
N ARG A 425 19.42 -20.27 15.81
CA ARG A 425 20.46 -19.57 16.56
C ARG A 425 21.46 -20.54 17.21
N ASP A 426 20.95 -21.57 17.87
CA ASP A 426 21.71 -22.63 18.54
C ASP A 426 21.04 -23.99 18.29
N ARG A 427 21.43 -24.61 17.19
CA ARG A 427 20.88 -25.90 16.75
C ARG A 427 21.08 -27.00 17.76
N GLU A 428 22.24 -27.02 18.41
CA GLU A 428 22.60 -28.11 19.35
C GLU A 428 21.70 -28.07 20.59
N ALA A 429 21.60 -26.89 21.23
CA ALA A 429 20.77 -26.72 22.41
C ALA A 429 19.27 -26.91 22.09
N ALA A 430 18.77 -26.39 20.97
CA ALA A 430 17.38 -26.58 20.55
C ALA A 430 17.07 -28.04 20.23
N THR A 431 17.99 -28.78 19.57
CA THR A 431 17.79 -30.20 19.29
C THR A 431 17.71 -31.02 20.58
N GLN A 432 18.60 -30.74 21.54
CA GLN A 432 18.58 -31.41 22.84
C GLN A 432 17.28 -31.16 23.60
N TRP A 433 16.74 -29.95 23.55
CA TRP A 433 15.43 -29.66 24.15
C TRP A 433 14.31 -30.38 23.40
N LEU A 434 14.29 -30.39 22.05
CA LEU A 434 13.29 -31.06 21.23
C LEU A 434 13.17 -32.55 21.56
N GLU A 435 14.25 -33.24 21.87
CA GLU A 435 14.25 -34.67 22.26
C GLU A 435 13.40 -34.94 23.51
N THR A 436 13.21 -33.96 24.36
CA THR A 436 12.47 -34.08 25.63
C THR A 436 11.24 -33.20 25.71
N SER A 437 10.96 -32.41 24.72
CA SER A 437 9.89 -31.39 24.70
C SER A 437 8.47 -31.96 24.75
N GLY A 438 8.29 -33.20 24.25
CA GLY A 438 6.97 -33.79 24.08
C GLY A 438 6.13 -33.16 22.98
N LEU A 439 6.70 -32.28 22.13
CA LEU A 439 5.99 -31.71 21.00
C LEU A 439 5.55 -32.79 19.99
N PRO A 440 4.42 -32.61 19.30
CA PRO A 440 4.00 -33.47 18.21
C PRO A 440 5.09 -33.58 17.12
N GLU A 441 5.18 -34.73 16.45
CA GLU A 441 6.17 -34.97 15.41
C GLU A 441 6.08 -33.92 14.28
N GLU A 442 4.89 -33.46 13.94
CA GLU A 442 4.64 -32.40 12.97
C GLU A 442 5.31 -31.07 13.39
N SER A 443 5.16 -30.69 14.67
CA SER A 443 5.80 -29.50 15.23
C SER A 443 7.31 -29.61 15.22
N VAL A 444 7.87 -30.77 15.56
CA VAL A 444 9.32 -31.03 15.49
C VAL A 444 9.83 -30.90 14.04
N GLN A 445 9.10 -31.45 13.08
CA GLN A 445 9.43 -31.30 11.66
C GLN A 445 9.35 -29.82 11.22
N ALA A 446 8.34 -29.06 11.69
CA ALA A 446 8.21 -27.64 11.39
C ALA A 446 9.36 -26.80 11.96
N VAL A 447 9.85 -27.11 13.16
CA VAL A 447 11.05 -26.48 13.76
C VAL A 447 12.31 -26.75 12.96
N THR A 448 12.51 -28.00 12.53
CA THR A 448 13.76 -28.43 11.90
C THR A 448 13.79 -28.23 10.38
N ALA A 449 12.67 -27.87 9.77
CA ALA A 449 12.57 -27.61 8.34
C ALA A 449 13.49 -26.47 7.89
N ASP A 450 14.30 -26.73 6.88
CA ASP A 450 15.21 -25.72 6.32
C ASP A 450 14.42 -24.58 5.64
N ARG A 451 14.75 -23.32 5.93
CA ARG A 451 14.15 -22.13 5.28
C ARG A 451 14.24 -22.13 3.76
N GLY A 452 15.19 -22.92 3.20
CA GLY A 452 15.38 -23.07 1.76
C GLY A 452 14.31 -23.89 1.03
N SER A 453 13.47 -24.65 1.74
CA SER A 453 12.50 -25.56 1.11
C SER A 453 11.15 -24.90 0.76
N ARG A 454 10.77 -23.81 1.41
CA ARG A 454 9.51 -23.09 1.14
C ARG A 454 9.49 -22.21 -0.13
N GLY A 455 10.65 -22.03 -0.78
CA GLY A 455 10.77 -21.27 -2.04
C GLY A 455 10.89 -22.13 -3.32
N ARG A 456 10.90 -23.47 -3.19
CA ARG A 456 10.93 -24.37 -4.34
C ARG A 456 9.59 -25.08 -4.46
N GLY A 457 8.68 -24.47 -5.22
CA GLY A 457 7.54 -25.18 -5.77
C GLY A 457 8.00 -26.40 -6.56
N PRO A 458 7.10 -27.38 -6.87
CA PRO A 458 7.45 -28.66 -7.51
C PRO A 458 7.92 -28.50 -8.96
N GLY A 459 9.12 -27.92 -9.16
CA GLY A 459 9.72 -27.62 -10.47
C GLY A 459 11.24 -27.41 -10.42
N GLY A 460 11.87 -27.50 -9.25
CA GLY A 460 13.32 -27.35 -9.10
C GLY A 460 14.10 -28.58 -9.52
N GLY A 461 14.72 -28.57 -10.72
CA GLY A 461 15.60 -29.61 -11.21
C GLY A 461 16.84 -29.86 -10.31
N PRO A 462 17.51 -31.01 -10.45
CA PRO A 462 18.59 -31.44 -9.56
C PRO A 462 19.80 -30.51 -9.62
N PRO A 463 20.59 -30.43 -8.54
CA PRO A 463 21.78 -29.57 -8.48
C PRO A 463 22.82 -30.05 -9.49
N ARG A 464 23.33 -29.14 -10.31
CA ARG A 464 24.48 -29.39 -11.17
C ARG A 464 25.71 -29.58 -10.27
N GLY A 465 26.23 -30.79 -10.25
CA GLY A 465 27.50 -31.12 -9.62
C GLY A 465 28.66 -30.29 -10.20
N ARG A 466 29.64 -30.03 -9.34
CA ARG A 466 30.92 -29.37 -9.67
C ARG A 466 31.72 -30.22 -10.64
#